data_6ab1a1947522ff6bd373f26243564b0a
#
_entry.id   6ab1a1947522ff6bd373f26243564b0a
#
_cell.length_a   1.000
_cell.length_b   1.000
_cell.length_c   1.000
_cell.angle_alpha   90.00
_cell.angle_beta   90.00
_cell.angle_gamma   90.00
#
_symmetry.space_group_name_H-M   'P 1'
#
loop_
_entity.id
_entity.type
_entity.pdbx_description
1 polymer ?
#
loop_
_entity_poly.entity_id
_entity_poly.type
_entity_poly.pdbx_seq_one_letter_code
_entity_poly.pdbx_strand_id
1 'polypeptide(L)'
;MPESKALLKSLTDVNGISGHEMQVKSLMKDYLTPVSDEIVEDRLGGIFGKKNATHGTKSLMISGHLDEIGFIVTQIDEQGYIYFTPIGGWWNQVMLSQKVTITTENGKEIRGIIGSKPTHALSPEERKKPVDIKNMYIDIGVGSKEEAKEAGIELGNMITPYSEFESLANDKYLTAKAFDNRYGCALAVDVLQQLKDENIDINLYAGATVQEEVGLRGAKVAANLIKPDLAIAVDVGVAYDVPGMTSEKNEGKLGDGPLAILMDATSIAHDGLRKHIKDVAEHHNIPVQWATTPGGGTDAGSIHVANEGIPTITIGVPLRYMHSNVSVLNIDDYTNSVRLITEIVRSLNDDSYQALMW
;
A
#
# COMPACT_ATOMS: atom_id res chain seq x y z
N MET A 1 2.92 17.82 9.42
CA MET A 1 3.68 16.71 10.04
C MET A 1 2.97 16.01 11.21
N PRO A 2 2.51 16.64 12.31
CA PRO A 2 1.73 15.92 13.31
C PRO A 2 0.43 15.33 12.77
N GLU A 3 -0.26 16.06 11.91
CA GLU A 3 -1.50 15.61 11.24
C GLU A 3 -1.26 14.43 10.29
N SER A 4 -0.20 14.47 9.48
CA SER A 4 0.16 13.35 8.59
C SER A 4 0.56 12.08 9.35
N LYS A 5 1.26 12.21 10.49
CA LYS A 5 1.55 11.05 11.37
C LYS A 5 0.26 10.45 11.94
N ALA A 6 -0.71 11.29 12.35
CA ALA A 6 -2.00 10.84 12.85
C ALA A 6 -2.82 10.16 11.76
N LEU A 7 -2.81 10.69 10.52
CA LEU A 7 -3.45 10.08 9.37
C LEU A 7 -2.83 8.73 9.02
N LEU A 8 -1.50 8.64 8.92
CA LEU A 8 -0.77 7.39 8.70
C LEU A 8 -1.13 6.36 9.77
N LYS A 9 -1.10 6.77 11.06
CA LYS A 9 -1.47 5.88 12.17
C LYS A 9 -2.89 5.36 12.01
N SER A 10 -3.86 6.23 11.79
CA SER A 10 -5.27 5.82 11.68
C SER A 10 -5.50 4.83 10.54
N LEU A 11 -4.83 5.02 9.39
CA LEU A 11 -4.95 4.14 8.24
C LEU A 11 -4.20 2.81 8.41
N THR A 12 -3.04 2.82 9.08
CA THR A 12 -2.29 1.57 9.33
C THR A 12 -2.88 0.73 10.45
N ASP A 13 -3.59 1.33 11.41
CA ASP A 13 -4.24 0.61 12.51
C ASP A 13 -5.46 -0.20 12.04
N VAL A 14 -6.15 0.24 10.97
CA VAL A 14 -7.35 -0.46 10.46
C VAL A 14 -6.97 -1.72 9.70
N ASN A 15 -7.68 -2.82 10.00
CA ASN A 15 -7.49 -4.11 9.36
C ASN A 15 -8.22 -4.18 8.01
N GLY A 16 -7.54 -4.74 6.98
CA GLY A 16 -8.17 -4.90 5.67
C GLY A 16 -7.23 -5.58 4.68
N ILE A 17 -7.41 -6.90 4.49
CA ILE A 17 -6.72 -7.66 3.44
C ILE A 17 -7.47 -7.55 2.11
N SER A 18 -6.86 -8.01 1.00
CA SER A 18 -7.53 -8.10 -0.30
C SER A 18 -8.87 -8.83 -0.20
N GLY A 19 -9.94 -8.19 -0.66
CA GLY A 19 -11.32 -8.69 -0.59
C GLY A 19 -12.07 -8.34 0.71
N HIS A 20 -11.39 -7.76 1.71
CA HIS A 20 -11.95 -7.36 3.01
C HIS A 20 -11.62 -5.90 3.37
N GLU A 21 -11.57 -5.01 2.39
CA GLU A 21 -11.11 -3.61 2.55
C GLU A 21 -12.18 -2.64 3.07
N MET A 22 -13.39 -3.10 3.33
CA MET A 22 -14.55 -2.22 3.61
C MET A 22 -14.35 -1.26 4.80
N GLN A 23 -13.66 -1.67 5.86
CA GLN A 23 -13.39 -0.81 7.01
C GLN A 23 -12.41 0.32 6.62
N VAL A 24 -11.36 -0.02 5.86
CA VAL A 24 -10.38 0.94 5.35
C VAL A 24 -11.05 1.91 4.37
N LYS A 25 -11.88 1.39 3.47
CA LYS A 25 -12.67 2.21 2.52
C LYS A 25 -13.57 3.21 3.24
N SER A 26 -14.25 2.78 4.31
CA SER A 26 -15.09 3.68 5.10
C SER A 26 -14.28 4.83 5.70
N LEU A 27 -13.13 4.50 6.30
CA LEU A 27 -12.23 5.51 6.86
C LEU A 27 -11.68 6.44 5.77
N MET A 28 -11.28 5.91 4.61
CA MET A 28 -10.86 6.73 3.47
C MET A 28 -11.97 7.67 3.00
N LYS A 29 -13.21 7.22 2.96
CA LYS A 29 -14.36 8.06 2.60
C LYS A 29 -14.52 9.24 3.55
N ASP A 30 -14.35 9.02 4.85
CA ASP A 30 -14.42 10.06 5.87
C ASP A 30 -13.34 11.13 5.68
N TYR A 31 -12.12 10.72 5.29
CA TYR A 31 -11.02 11.64 4.99
C TYR A 31 -11.14 12.35 3.64
N LEU A 32 -11.60 11.66 2.60
CA LEU A 32 -11.69 12.22 1.25
C LEU A 32 -12.86 13.19 1.09
N THR A 33 -13.99 12.92 1.75
CA THR A 33 -15.22 13.74 1.59
C THR A 33 -14.99 15.24 1.87
N PRO A 34 -14.31 15.67 2.93
CA PRO A 34 -14.15 17.10 3.22
C PRO A 34 -13.14 17.82 2.33
N VAL A 35 -12.36 17.10 1.51
CA VAL A 35 -11.26 17.63 0.68
C VAL A 35 -11.48 17.45 -0.82
N SER A 36 -12.65 16.95 -1.22
CA SER A 36 -13.01 16.63 -2.60
C SER A 36 -14.31 17.30 -3.02
N ASP A 37 -14.47 17.55 -4.31
CA ASP A 37 -15.73 18.03 -4.88
C ASP A 37 -16.75 16.89 -5.04
N GLU A 38 -16.26 15.66 -5.29
CA GLU A 38 -17.05 14.48 -5.52
C GLU A 38 -16.29 13.23 -5.02
N ILE A 39 -17.02 12.22 -4.57
CA ILE A 39 -16.49 10.89 -4.28
C ILE A 39 -16.87 9.93 -5.41
N VAL A 40 -15.87 9.29 -5.99
CA VAL A 40 -16.02 8.27 -7.04
C VAL A 40 -15.70 6.90 -6.45
N GLU A 41 -16.64 5.98 -6.55
CA GLU A 41 -16.49 4.61 -6.04
C GLU A 41 -16.76 3.60 -7.16
N ASP A 42 -15.94 2.57 -7.24
CA ASP A 42 -16.20 1.44 -8.12
C ASP A 42 -16.94 0.30 -7.37
N ARG A 43 -17.38 -0.71 -8.13
CA ARG A 43 -18.15 -1.83 -7.60
C ARG A 43 -17.29 -2.91 -6.94
N LEU A 44 -15.98 -2.86 -7.11
CA LEU A 44 -15.05 -3.78 -6.47
C LEU A 44 -14.62 -3.27 -5.08
N GLY A 45 -14.67 -1.95 -4.87
CA GLY A 45 -14.40 -1.32 -3.58
C GLY A 45 -13.43 -0.14 -3.63
N GLY A 46 -12.84 0.17 -4.79
CA GLY A 46 -11.98 1.33 -4.96
C GLY A 46 -12.72 2.64 -4.66
N ILE A 47 -11.98 3.64 -4.16
CA ILE A 47 -12.53 4.94 -3.76
C ILE A 47 -11.57 6.07 -4.08
N PHE A 48 -12.07 7.13 -4.68
CA PHE A 48 -11.33 8.31 -5.10
C PHE A 48 -12.07 9.59 -4.74
N GLY A 49 -11.35 10.55 -4.20
CA GLY A 49 -11.79 11.95 -4.15
C GLY A 49 -11.49 12.61 -5.48
N LYS A 50 -12.47 13.29 -6.04
CA LYS A 50 -12.30 14.08 -7.26
C LYS A 50 -12.22 15.56 -6.93
N LYS A 51 -11.24 16.26 -7.51
CA LYS A 51 -11.18 17.71 -7.57
C LYS A 51 -11.25 18.16 -9.02
N ASN A 52 -12.23 19.00 -9.33
CA ASN A 52 -12.47 19.47 -10.70
C ASN A 52 -11.42 20.51 -11.12
N ALA A 53 -11.00 20.44 -12.37
CA ALA A 53 -10.22 21.50 -12.99
C ALA A 53 -11.02 22.80 -13.11
N THR A 54 -10.32 23.94 -13.00
CA THR A 54 -10.92 25.24 -13.23
C THR A 54 -11.13 25.52 -14.72
N HIS A 55 -10.15 25.14 -15.55
CA HIS A 55 -10.18 25.40 -17.00
C HIS A 55 -9.76 24.19 -17.85
N GLY A 56 -8.99 23.26 -17.30
CA GLY A 56 -8.48 22.10 -18.04
C GLY A 56 -9.53 21.04 -18.32
N THR A 57 -9.30 20.25 -19.38
CA THR A 57 -10.17 19.13 -19.78
C THR A 57 -9.57 17.78 -19.45
N LYS A 58 -8.25 17.74 -19.25
CA LYS A 58 -7.49 16.52 -18.99
C LYS A 58 -7.63 16.07 -17.54
N SER A 59 -7.27 14.82 -17.29
CA SER A 59 -7.43 14.18 -15.99
C SER A 59 -6.18 13.41 -15.58
N LEU A 60 -5.88 13.47 -14.28
CA LEU A 60 -4.83 12.71 -13.60
C LEU A 60 -5.46 11.81 -12.55
N MET A 61 -5.11 10.53 -12.56
CA MET A 61 -5.42 9.59 -11.47
C MET A 61 -4.18 9.34 -10.62
N ILE A 62 -4.33 9.47 -9.30
CA ILE A 62 -3.33 9.13 -8.30
C ILE A 62 -3.93 8.03 -7.44
N SER A 63 -3.29 6.85 -7.40
CA SER A 63 -3.84 5.70 -6.68
C SER A 63 -2.80 5.01 -5.81
N GLY A 64 -3.08 4.88 -4.51
CA GLY A 64 -2.55 3.82 -3.67
C GLY A 64 -3.47 2.60 -3.70
N HIS A 65 -3.28 1.63 -2.78
CA HIS A 65 -4.24 0.55 -2.58
C HIS A 65 -4.64 0.39 -1.11
N LEU A 66 -5.89 -0.05 -0.89
CA LEU A 66 -6.51 -0.20 0.43
C LEU A 66 -6.07 -1.47 1.15
N ASP A 67 -5.81 -2.53 0.40
CA ASP A 67 -5.48 -3.82 0.96
C ASP A 67 -4.06 -3.87 1.51
N GLU A 68 -3.89 -4.70 2.51
CA GLU A 68 -2.61 -5.12 3.06
C GLU A 68 -2.46 -6.63 2.92
N ILE A 69 -1.25 -7.15 2.97
CA ILE A 69 -1.00 -8.58 3.03
C ILE A 69 -1.54 -9.16 4.35
N GLY A 70 -2.00 -10.40 4.29
CA GLY A 70 -2.49 -11.10 5.47
C GLY A 70 -2.81 -12.55 5.17
N PHE A 71 -3.86 -13.06 5.81
CA PHE A 71 -4.26 -14.45 5.64
C PHE A 71 -5.79 -14.55 5.73
N ILE A 72 -6.31 -15.71 5.32
CA ILE A 72 -7.72 -16.06 5.48
C ILE A 72 -7.85 -17.40 6.19
N VAL A 73 -8.80 -17.52 7.12
CA VAL A 73 -9.09 -18.76 7.84
C VAL A 73 -9.59 -19.83 6.87
N THR A 74 -8.95 -21.01 6.85
CA THR A 74 -9.30 -22.11 5.96
C THR A 74 -9.79 -23.35 6.69
N GLN A 75 -9.40 -23.54 7.96
CA GLN A 75 -9.79 -24.70 8.76
C GLN A 75 -9.65 -24.39 10.26
N ILE A 76 -10.46 -25.05 11.08
CA ILE A 76 -10.34 -25.11 12.55
C ILE A 76 -10.27 -26.59 12.91
N ASP A 77 -9.23 -27.01 13.62
CA ASP A 77 -9.11 -28.39 14.04
C ASP A 77 -9.86 -28.69 15.35
N GLU A 78 -9.91 -29.93 15.75
CA GLU A 78 -10.65 -30.38 16.93
C GLU A 78 -10.07 -29.83 18.25
N GLN A 79 -8.82 -29.38 18.25
CA GLN A 79 -8.14 -28.75 19.39
C GLN A 79 -8.32 -27.21 19.40
N GLY A 80 -8.97 -26.64 18.37
CA GLY A 80 -9.21 -25.20 18.27
C GLY A 80 -8.10 -24.39 17.59
N TYR A 81 -7.07 -25.05 17.05
CA TYR A 81 -6.07 -24.38 16.22
C TYR A 81 -6.62 -23.99 14.87
N ILE A 82 -6.22 -22.82 14.37
CA ILE A 82 -6.75 -22.22 13.16
C ILE A 82 -5.70 -22.31 12.06
N TYR A 83 -6.07 -22.95 10.96
CA TYR A 83 -5.26 -23.01 9.75
C TYR A 83 -5.68 -21.95 8.77
N PHE A 84 -4.73 -21.50 7.96
CA PHE A 84 -4.88 -20.32 7.12
C PHE A 84 -4.14 -20.45 5.79
N THR A 85 -4.52 -19.61 4.84
CA THR A 85 -3.77 -19.43 3.59
C THR A 85 -3.37 -17.96 3.43
N PRO A 86 -2.18 -17.68 2.88
CA PRO A 86 -1.73 -16.30 2.63
C PRO A 86 -2.60 -15.57 1.62
N ILE A 87 -2.76 -14.27 1.85
CA ILE A 87 -3.26 -13.28 0.92
C ILE A 87 -2.12 -12.29 0.71
N GLY A 88 -1.68 -12.10 -0.55
CA GLY A 88 -0.46 -11.37 -0.88
C GLY A 88 0.82 -12.20 -0.69
N GLY A 89 1.95 -11.57 -0.91
CA GLY A 89 3.26 -12.21 -0.88
C GLY A 89 3.84 -12.32 0.54
N TRP A 90 4.05 -13.54 1.03
CA TRP A 90 4.66 -13.77 2.34
C TRP A 90 5.93 -14.61 2.27
N TRP A 91 6.92 -14.21 3.06
CA TRP A 91 8.08 -15.05 3.33
C TRP A 91 7.87 -15.79 4.64
N ASN A 92 7.81 -17.12 4.59
CA ASN A 92 7.47 -17.97 5.73
C ASN A 92 8.43 -17.83 6.94
N GLN A 93 9.68 -17.40 6.74
CA GLN A 93 10.63 -17.21 7.84
C GLN A 93 10.26 -16.07 8.80
N VAL A 94 9.51 -15.06 8.35
CA VAL A 94 9.13 -13.91 9.19
C VAL A 94 7.78 -14.09 9.87
N MET A 95 7.13 -15.25 9.72
CA MET A 95 5.76 -15.48 10.20
C MET A 95 5.69 -16.06 11.62
N LEU A 96 6.62 -16.96 11.96
CA LEU A 96 6.56 -17.70 13.23
C LEU A 96 6.69 -16.80 14.46
N SER A 97 5.89 -17.09 15.49
CA SER A 97 5.79 -16.36 16.74
C SER A 97 5.26 -14.92 16.61
N GLN A 98 4.78 -14.54 15.42
CA GLN A 98 4.18 -13.23 15.22
C GLN A 98 2.74 -13.20 15.74
N LYS A 99 2.36 -12.04 16.28
CA LYS A 99 0.99 -11.76 16.65
C LYS A 99 0.16 -11.42 15.41
N VAL A 100 -1.07 -11.88 15.40
CA VAL A 100 -2.06 -11.58 14.36
C VAL A 100 -3.39 -11.18 14.97
N THR A 101 -4.22 -10.54 14.17
CA THR A 101 -5.61 -10.22 14.51
C THR A 101 -6.51 -10.97 13.55
N ILE A 102 -7.43 -11.76 14.09
CA ILE A 102 -8.53 -12.34 13.33
C ILE A 102 -9.76 -11.44 13.53
N THR A 103 -10.31 -10.94 12.44
CA THR A 103 -11.54 -10.14 12.47
C THR A 103 -12.72 -11.02 12.09
N THR A 104 -13.67 -11.17 13.01
CA THR A 104 -14.89 -11.98 12.83
C THR A 104 -15.92 -11.22 11.99
N GLU A 105 -16.98 -11.91 11.50
CA GLU A 105 -18.03 -11.29 10.67
C GLU A 105 -18.73 -10.10 11.36
N ASN A 106 -18.86 -10.13 12.68
CA ASN A 106 -19.45 -9.04 13.46
C ASN A 106 -18.45 -7.94 13.85
N GLY A 107 -17.22 -7.97 13.30
CA GLY A 107 -16.18 -6.97 13.53
C GLY A 107 -15.41 -7.12 14.85
N LYS A 108 -15.62 -8.21 15.62
CA LYS A 108 -14.83 -8.48 16.82
C LYS A 108 -13.42 -8.89 16.44
N GLU A 109 -12.43 -8.32 17.08
CA GLU A 109 -11.02 -8.65 16.91
C GLU A 109 -10.55 -9.66 17.95
N ILE A 110 -9.92 -10.74 17.48
CA ILE A 110 -9.34 -11.79 18.32
C ILE A 110 -7.85 -11.86 18.03
N ARG A 111 -7.05 -11.77 19.07
CA ARG A 111 -5.59 -11.91 18.96
C ARG A 111 -5.21 -13.38 18.92
N GLY A 112 -4.24 -13.68 18.05
CA GLY A 112 -3.64 -15.01 17.95
C GLY A 112 -2.14 -14.93 17.73
N ILE A 113 -1.47 -16.07 17.83
CA ILE A 113 -0.03 -16.21 17.60
C ILE A 113 0.18 -17.30 16.56
N ILE A 114 0.99 -17.01 15.53
CA ILE A 114 1.38 -18.01 14.54
C ILE A 114 2.38 -18.99 15.18
N GLY A 115 2.00 -20.24 15.23
CA GLY A 115 2.80 -21.33 15.78
C GLY A 115 3.11 -22.43 14.77
N SER A 116 4.00 -23.32 15.17
CA SER A 116 4.30 -24.57 14.49
C SER A 116 4.82 -25.59 15.50
N LYS A 117 5.20 -26.80 15.03
CA LYS A 117 5.91 -27.79 15.85
C LYS A 117 7.07 -27.11 16.57
N PRO A 118 7.16 -27.25 17.92
CA PRO A 118 8.16 -26.54 18.72
C PRO A 118 9.59 -26.96 18.34
N THR A 119 10.51 -26.00 18.33
CA THR A 119 11.90 -26.21 17.92
C THR A 119 12.60 -27.37 18.62
N HIS A 120 12.30 -27.61 19.92
CA HIS A 120 12.87 -28.70 20.69
C HIS A 120 12.40 -30.10 20.23
N ALA A 121 11.27 -30.17 19.53
CA ALA A 121 10.73 -31.42 18.96
C ALA A 121 11.15 -31.63 17.48
N LEU A 122 11.90 -30.68 16.89
CA LEU A 122 12.42 -30.78 15.51
C LEU A 122 13.72 -31.58 15.49
N SER A 123 13.91 -32.37 14.44
CA SER A 123 15.20 -32.99 14.11
C SER A 123 16.24 -31.91 13.71
N PRO A 124 17.55 -32.21 13.75
CA PRO A 124 18.58 -31.28 13.28
C PRO A 124 18.40 -30.82 11.83
N GLU A 125 17.86 -31.67 10.98
CA GLU A 125 17.62 -31.34 9.56
C GLU A 125 16.38 -30.44 9.38
N GLU A 126 15.31 -30.67 10.14
CA GLU A 126 14.12 -29.80 10.13
C GLU A 126 14.47 -28.38 10.59
N ARG A 127 15.34 -28.21 11.60
CA ARG A 127 15.75 -26.91 12.12
C ARG A 127 16.49 -26.02 11.12
N LYS A 128 17.09 -26.61 10.08
CA LYS A 128 17.85 -25.89 9.05
C LYS A 128 16.97 -25.32 7.93
N LYS A 129 15.69 -25.72 7.88
CA LYS A 129 14.76 -25.34 6.82
C LYS A 129 13.67 -24.41 7.36
N PRO A 130 13.23 -23.42 6.56
CA PRO A 130 12.02 -22.68 6.87
C PRO A 130 10.82 -23.64 7.00
N VAL A 131 9.93 -23.35 7.95
CA VAL A 131 8.70 -24.12 8.11
C VAL A 131 7.75 -23.79 6.95
N ASP A 132 7.22 -24.82 6.29
CA ASP A 132 6.17 -24.63 5.28
C ASP A 132 4.91 -24.04 5.92
N ILE A 133 4.25 -23.10 5.25
CA ILE A 133 3.03 -22.44 5.74
C ILE A 133 1.94 -23.44 6.09
N LYS A 134 1.77 -24.51 5.33
CA LYS A 134 0.82 -25.60 5.61
C LYS A 134 1.02 -26.31 6.95
N ASN A 135 2.19 -26.16 7.57
CA ASN A 135 2.55 -26.72 8.88
C ASN A 135 2.48 -25.66 10.00
N MET A 136 1.97 -24.47 9.68
CA MET A 136 1.71 -23.40 10.64
C MET A 136 0.24 -23.39 11.02
N TYR A 137 -0.05 -22.89 12.20
CA TYR A 137 -1.39 -22.68 12.74
C TYR A 137 -1.41 -21.40 13.56
N ILE A 138 -2.60 -20.89 13.86
CA ILE A 138 -2.78 -19.79 14.79
C ILE A 138 -3.41 -20.32 16.07
N ASP A 139 -2.79 -19.99 17.19
CA ASP A 139 -3.26 -20.26 18.54
C ASP A 139 -3.96 -19.01 19.09
N ILE A 140 -5.23 -19.13 19.44
CA ILE A 140 -6.04 -18.06 20.06
C ILE A 140 -6.35 -18.36 21.54
N GLY A 141 -5.74 -19.41 22.12
CA GLY A 141 -5.87 -19.74 23.54
C GLY A 141 -7.18 -20.48 23.91
N VAL A 142 -7.73 -21.28 22.98
CA VAL A 142 -8.91 -22.15 23.21
C VAL A 142 -8.51 -23.62 23.19
N GLY A 143 -9.34 -24.49 23.75
CA GLY A 143 -9.06 -25.92 23.89
C GLY A 143 -9.86 -26.81 22.95
N SER A 144 -10.81 -26.27 22.19
CA SER A 144 -11.63 -27.04 21.27
C SER A 144 -12.13 -26.21 20.07
N LYS A 145 -12.58 -26.91 19.05
CA LYS A 145 -13.23 -26.31 17.88
C LYS A 145 -14.49 -25.54 18.22
N GLU A 146 -15.25 -26.07 19.17
CA GLU A 146 -16.47 -25.45 19.68
C GLU A 146 -16.15 -24.10 20.35
N GLU A 147 -15.14 -24.05 21.19
CA GLU A 147 -14.70 -22.80 21.83
C GLU A 147 -14.20 -21.78 20.79
N ALA A 148 -13.48 -22.20 19.74
CA ALA A 148 -13.09 -21.31 18.65
C ALA A 148 -14.29 -20.72 17.92
N LYS A 149 -15.32 -21.52 17.65
CA LYS A 149 -16.58 -21.06 17.06
C LYS A 149 -17.37 -20.14 17.99
N GLU A 150 -17.44 -20.44 19.29
CA GLU A 150 -18.06 -19.58 20.31
C GLU A 150 -17.34 -18.23 20.41
N ALA A 151 -16.03 -18.21 20.18
CA ALA A 151 -15.25 -16.97 20.06
C ALA A 151 -15.65 -16.15 18.82
N GLY A 152 -16.30 -16.78 17.82
CA GLY A 152 -16.76 -16.17 16.58
C GLY A 152 -15.85 -16.44 15.38
N ILE A 153 -14.93 -17.41 15.48
CA ILE A 153 -14.05 -17.79 14.37
C ILE A 153 -14.82 -18.64 13.35
N GLU A 154 -14.76 -18.21 12.10
CA GLU A 154 -15.38 -18.88 10.96
C GLU A 154 -14.42 -18.97 9.77
N LEU A 155 -14.70 -19.91 8.86
CA LEU A 155 -13.96 -20.00 7.60
C LEU A 155 -14.20 -18.71 6.80
N GLY A 156 -13.14 -18.18 6.21
CA GLY A 156 -13.21 -16.93 5.46
C GLY A 156 -12.95 -15.67 6.30
N ASN A 157 -12.85 -15.77 7.63
CA ASN A 157 -12.44 -14.61 8.43
C ASN A 157 -11.07 -14.11 8.02
N MET A 158 -10.91 -12.79 7.90
CA MET A 158 -9.62 -12.18 7.59
C MET A 158 -8.68 -12.22 8.79
N ILE A 159 -7.41 -12.35 8.50
CA ILE A 159 -6.33 -12.33 9.49
C ILE A 159 -5.29 -11.31 9.01
N THR A 160 -4.99 -10.33 9.86
CA THR A 160 -3.97 -9.31 9.59
C THR A 160 -2.80 -9.44 10.55
N PRO A 161 -1.59 -8.99 10.17
CA PRO A 161 -0.50 -8.78 11.12
C PRO A 161 -0.93 -7.86 12.27
N TYR A 162 -0.33 -8.03 13.43
CA TYR A 162 -0.48 -7.08 14.53
C TYR A 162 0.85 -6.41 14.82
N SER A 163 0.91 -5.11 14.59
CA SER A 163 2.02 -4.24 14.93
C SER A 163 1.48 -2.86 15.27
N GLU A 164 2.01 -2.24 16.31
CA GLU A 164 1.63 -0.90 16.72
C GLU A 164 2.37 0.15 15.89
N PHE A 165 1.71 1.29 15.66
CA PHE A 165 2.35 2.44 15.05
C PHE A 165 3.22 3.16 16.08
N GLU A 166 4.53 3.18 15.87
CA GLU A 166 5.50 3.75 16.80
C GLU A 166 6.59 4.56 16.08
N SER A 167 7.21 5.48 16.79
CA SER A 167 8.48 6.09 16.37
C SER A 167 9.65 5.28 16.94
N LEU A 168 10.68 5.05 16.12
CA LEU A 168 11.93 4.50 16.61
C LEU A 168 12.76 5.56 17.36
N ALA A 169 13.99 5.24 17.75
CA ALA A 169 14.89 6.15 18.49
C ALA A 169 15.07 7.51 17.83
N ASN A 170 14.96 7.58 16.51
CA ASN A 170 14.86 8.82 15.76
C ASN A 170 13.41 8.96 15.29
N ASP A 171 12.71 10.00 15.74
CA ASP A 171 11.30 10.28 15.46
C ASP A 171 10.92 10.42 13.99
N LYS A 172 11.91 10.47 13.09
CA LYS A 172 11.70 10.44 11.65
C LYS A 172 11.43 9.03 11.13
N TYR A 173 11.85 7.99 11.84
CA TYR A 173 11.63 6.61 11.46
C TYR A 173 10.43 6.05 12.19
N LEU A 174 9.41 5.73 11.42
CA LEU A 174 8.13 5.21 11.90
C LEU A 174 8.05 3.72 11.60
N THR A 175 7.44 2.97 12.50
CA THR A 175 7.17 1.55 12.31
C THR A 175 5.69 1.25 12.49
N ALA A 176 5.15 0.44 11.60
CA ALA A 176 3.78 -0.07 11.64
C ALA A 176 3.64 -1.29 10.71
N LYS A 177 2.48 -1.98 10.80
CA LYS A 177 2.00 -2.82 9.72
C LYS A 177 1.49 -1.96 8.55
N ALA A 178 1.27 -2.55 7.40
CA ALA A 178 0.48 -1.98 6.30
C ALA A 178 0.93 -0.60 5.78
N PHE A 179 2.19 -0.16 6.00
CA PHE A 179 2.68 1.00 5.24
C PHE A 179 2.60 0.75 3.74
N ASP A 180 2.76 -0.48 3.31
CA ASP A 180 2.33 -1.04 2.05
C ASP A 180 0.84 -1.39 2.14
N ASN A 181 -0.14 -0.63 1.54
CA ASN A 181 0.13 0.67 0.92
C ASN A 181 -0.78 1.77 1.53
N ARG A 182 -0.97 1.74 2.85
CA ARG A 182 -1.71 2.81 3.56
C ARG A 182 -0.97 4.15 3.51
N TYR A 183 0.33 4.11 3.21
CA TYR A 183 1.12 5.26 2.83
C TYR A 183 0.52 5.97 1.62
N GLY A 184 0.24 5.25 0.54
CA GLY A 184 -0.37 5.80 -0.67
C GLY A 184 -1.79 6.30 -0.44
N CYS A 185 -2.55 5.63 0.43
CA CYS A 185 -3.86 6.11 0.87
C CYS A 185 -3.77 7.46 1.59
N ALA A 186 -2.85 7.59 2.55
CA ALA A 186 -2.62 8.85 3.27
C ALA A 186 -2.14 9.96 2.33
N LEU A 187 -1.25 9.63 1.39
CA LEU A 187 -0.73 10.58 0.40
C LEU A 187 -1.86 11.17 -0.45
N ALA A 188 -2.79 10.34 -0.92
CA ALA A 188 -3.93 10.80 -1.72
C ALA A 188 -4.79 11.84 -0.96
N VAL A 189 -5.01 11.61 0.34
CA VAL A 189 -5.73 12.55 1.21
C VAL A 189 -4.94 13.84 1.40
N ASP A 190 -3.65 13.76 1.73
CA ASP A 190 -2.80 14.93 1.99
C ASP A 190 -2.62 15.79 0.72
N VAL A 191 -2.51 15.20 -0.47
CA VAL A 191 -2.45 15.92 -1.75
C VAL A 191 -3.75 16.69 -1.99
N LEU A 192 -4.91 16.05 -1.83
CA LEU A 192 -6.21 16.74 -1.97
C LEU A 192 -6.39 17.84 -0.92
N GLN A 193 -5.95 17.59 0.33
CA GLN A 193 -6.01 18.59 1.40
C GLN A 193 -5.16 19.83 1.07
N GLN A 194 -3.96 19.66 0.50
CA GLN A 194 -3.11 20.78 0.09
C GLN A 194 -3.72 21.58 -1.05
N LEU A 195 -4.41 20.92 -1.97
CA LEU A 195 -5.00 21.54 -3.15
C LEU A 195 -6.43 22.03 -2.94
N LYS A 196 -7.06 21.75 -1.79
CA LYS A 196 -8.49 21.96 -1.53
C LYS A 196 -9.01 23.33 -1.97
N ASP A 197 -8.32 24.38 -1.59
CA ASP A 197 -8.73 25.76 -1.81
C ASP A 197 -7.99 26.40 -3.02
N GLU A 198 -7.27 25.60 -3.79
CA GLU A 198 -6.52 26.06 -4.96
C GLU A 198 -7.28 25.81 -6.27
N ASN A 199 -7.06 26.68 -7.25
CA ASN A 199 -7.43 26.43 -8.63
C ASN A 199 -6.38 25.52 -9.28
N ILE A 200 -6.81 24.43 -9.87
CA ILE A 200 -5.95 23.51 -10.65
C ILE A 200 -6.51 23.40 -12.08
N ASP A 201 -5.64 23.14 -13.04
CA ASP A 201 -6.00 23.09 -14.46
C ASP A 201 -6.01 21.64 -15.02
N ILE A 202 -6.12 20.64 -14.13
CA ILE A 202 -6.32 19.24 -14.46
C ILE A 202 -7.37 18.61 -13.54
N ASN A 203 -8.26 17.77 -14.04
CA ASN A 203 -9.20 17.04 -13.20
C ASN A 203 -8.41 15.99 -12.40
N LEU A 204 -8.37 16.12 -11.10
CA LEU A 204 -7.63 15.23 -10.21
C LEU A 204 -8.56 14.17 -9.60
N TYR A 205 -8.18 12.91 -9.72
CA TYR A 205 -8.76 11.78 -9.00
C TYR A 205 -7.68 11.21 -8.10
N ALA A 206 -7.77 11.38 -6.79
CA ALA A 206 -6.80 10.84 -5.84
C ALA A 206 -7.49 9.94 -4.82
N GLY A 207 -6.96 8.74 -4.64
CA GLY A 207 -7.60 7.75 -3.78
C GLY A 207 -6.87 6.42 -3.78
N ALA A 208 -7.63 5.34 -3.70
CA ALA A 208 -7.05 4.01 -3.60
C ALA A 208 -7.91 2.93 -4.27
N THR A 209 -7.22 1.95 -4.81
CA THR A 209 -7.76 0.72 -5.39
C THR A 209 -7.93 -0.36 -4.32
N VAL A 210 -8.33 -1.55 -4.73
CA VAL A 210 -8.46 -2.75 -3.89
C VAL A 210 -7.78 -3.94 -4.56
N GLN A 211 -7.44 -4.97 -3.78
CA GLN A 211 -6.90 -6.24 -4.30
C GLN A 211 -5.66 -6.06 -5.17
N GLU A 212 -4.78 -5.13 -4.81
CA GLU A 212 -3.48 -4.96 -5.46
C GLU A 212 -2.61 -6.18 -5.24
N GLU A 213 -2.47 -6.61 -3.98
CA GLU A 213 -1.61 -7.68 -3.46
C GLU A 213 -1.88 -9.08 -4.07
N VAL A 214 -3.02 -9.23 -4.74
CA VAL A 214 -3.43 -10.50 -5.37
C VAL A 214 -3.56 -10.39 -6.90
N GLY A 215 -2.92 -9.37 -7.49
CA GLY A 215 -2.77 -9.22 -8.94
C GLY A 215 -3.37 -7.96 -9.53
N LEU A 216 -3.21 -6.79 -8.89
CA LEU A 216 -3.50 -5.45 -9.44
C LEU A 216 -4.95 -5.30 -9.93
N ARG A 217 -5.91 -5.96 -9.24
CA ARG A 217 -7.27 -6.16 -9.78
C ARG A 217 -8.10 -4.89 -9.79
N GLY A 218 -8.07 -4.14 -8.67
CA GLY A 218 -8.81 -2.90 -8.52
C GLY A 218 -8.34 -1.80 -9.46
N ALA A 219 -7.05 -1.75 -9.76
CA ALA A 219 -6.46 -0.77 -10.65
C ALA A 219 -7.08 -0.77 -12.06
N LYS A 220 -7.29 -1.97 -12.60
CA LYS A 220 -7.97 -2.13 -13.89
C LYS A 220 -9.41 -1.61 -13.85
N VAL A 221 -10.12 -1.87 -12.77
CA VAL A 221 -11.53 -1.44 -12.60
C VAL A 221 -11.58 0.08 -12.48
N ALA A 222 -10.73 0.67 -11.63
CA ALA A 222 -10.65 2.12 -11.44
C ALA A 222 -10.26 2.85 -12.73
N ALA A 223 -9.23 2.39 -13.45
CA ALA A 223 -8.79 2.99 -14.71
C ALA A 223 -9.90 2.94 -15.79
N ASN A 224 -10.68 1.87 -15.85
CA ASN A 224 -11.81 1.77 -16.78
C ASN A 224 -13.00 2.65 -16.38
N LEU A 225 -13.22 2.89 -15.09
CA LEU A 225 -14.29 3.76 -14.59
C LEU A 225 -13.94 5.24 -14.80
N ILE A 226 -12.74 5.65 -14.35
CA ILE A 226 -12.28 7.04 -14.36
C ILE A 226 -11.85 7.47 -15.77
N LYS A 227 -11.21 6.57 -16.53
CA LYS A 227 -10.61 6.83 -17.86
C LYS A 227 -9.66 8.02 -17.84
N PRO A 228 -8.65 8.03 -16.96
CA PRO A 228 -7.76 9.16 -16.85
C PRO A 228 -6.86 9.32 -18.07
N ASP A 229 -6.45 10.56 -18.35
CA ASP A 229 -5.48 10.86 -19.42
C ASP A 229 -4.03 10.56 -18.96
N LEU A 230 -3.75 10.69 -17.66
CA LEU A 230 -2.47 10.38 -17.02
C LEU A 230 -2.71 9.64 -15.70
N ALA A 231 -1.72 8.86 -15.26
CA ALA A 231 -1.79 8.23 -13.94
C ALA A 231 -0.44 8.20 -13.23
N ILE A 232 -0.51 8.30 -11.91
CA ILE A 232 0.59 8.03 -10.97
C ILE A 232 0.10 6.92 -10.04
N ALA A 233 0.70 5.74 -10.15
CA ALA A 233 0.54 4.74 -9.11
C ALA A 233 1.42 5.14 -7.93
N VAL A 234 0.86 5.12 -6.73
CA VAL A 234 1.58 5.41 -5.50
C VAL A 234 1.80 4.10 -4.77
N ASP A 235 3.06 3.72 -4.59
CA ASP A 235 3.40 2.43 -4.00
C ASP A 235 4.70 2.53 -3.20
N VAL A 236 5.12 1.45 -2.56
CA VAL A 236 6.39 1.39 -1.85
C VAL A 236 7.45 0.69 -2.70
N GLY A 237 8.72 0.91 -2.37
CA GLY A 237 9.83 0.18 -2.95
C GLY A 237 10.75 -0.38 -1.87
N VAL A 238 11.47 -1.44 -2.19
CA VAL A 238 12.42 -2.04 -1.23
C VAL A 238 13.54 -1.06 -0.90
N ALA A 239 13.80 -0.86 0.40
CA ALA A 239 14.96 -0.13 0.87
C ALA A 239 16.19 -1.05 0.90
N TYR A 240 17.27 -0.62 0.27
CA TYR A 240 18.52 -1.37 0.17
C TYR A 240 19.60 -0.88 1.15
N ASP A 241 19.26 0.03 2.05
CA ASP A 241 20.15 0.61 3.07
C ASP A 241 20.22 -0.22 4.35
N VAL A 242 20.21 -1.55 4.20
CA VAL A 242 20.32 -2.50 5.31
C VAL A 242 21.61 -3.32 5.22
N PRO A 243 22.18 -3.81 6.35
CA PRO A 243 23.36 -4.65 6.33
C PRO A 243 23.20 -5.86 5.41
N GLY A 244 24.26 -6.15 4.62
CA GLY A 244 24.26 -7.25 3.66
C GLY A 244 23.78 -6.89 2.26
N MET A 245 23.25 -5.70 2.06
CA MET A 245 22.97 -5.15 0.74
C MET A 245 24.16 -4.31 0.26
N THR A 246 24.51 -4.43 -1.03
CA THR A 246 25.55 -3.60 -1.64
C THR A 246 24.91 -2.37 -2.26
N SER A 247 25.39 -1.19 -1.88
CA SER A 247 24.85 0.11 -2.35
C SER A 247 25.24 0.46 -3.80
N GLU A 248 25.73 -0.50 -4.59
CA GLU A 248 26.14 -0.27 -5.98
C GLU A 248 24.96 -0.04 -6.95
N LYS A 249 23.74 -0.33 -6.49
CA LYS A 249 22.52 -0.01 -7.22
C LYS A 249 21.81 1.12 -6.47
N ASN A 250 21.48 2.19 -7.16
CA ASN A 250 20.69 3.33 -6.64
C ASN A 250 19.24 2.89 -6.36
N GLU A 251 19.06 1.97 -5.44
CA GLU A 251 17.79 1.34 -5.15
C GLU A 251 17.41 1.69 -3.71
N GLY A 252 16.64 2.74 -3.54
CA GLY A 252 15.90 3.09 -2.34
C GLY A 252 16.69 3.16 -1.02
N LYS A 253 16.85 4.35 -0.46
CA LYS A 253 17.40 4.58 0.86
C LYS A 253 16.47 5.49 1.65
N LEU A 254 16.18 5.13 2.90
CA LEU A 254 15.33 5.92 3.76
C LEU A 254 15.98 7.29 4.08
N GLY A 255 15.20 8.36 3.88
CA GLY A 255 15.62 9.72 4.15
C GLY A 255 16.24 10.46 2.96
N ASP A 256 16.40 9.79 1.82
CA ASP A 256 16.95 10.39 0.60
C ASP A 256 15.84 10.83 -0.40
N GLY A 257 14.56 10.80 0.02
CA GLY A 257 13.39 11.23 -0.75
C GLY A 257 12.59 10.10 -1.40
N PRO A 258 11.48 10.43 -2.07
CA PRO A 258 10.66 9.46 -2.78
C PRO A 258 11.39 8.71 -3.88
N LEU A 259 10.87 7.53 -4.21
CA LEU A 259 11.28 6.74 -5.36
C LEU A 259 10.43 7.11 -6.58
N ALA A 260 11.07 7.36 -7.72
CA ALA A 260 10.42 7.32 -9.03
C ALA A 260 10.85 6.03 -9.73
N ILE A 261 9.93 5.08 -9.88
CA ILE A 261 10.22 3.76 -10.42
C ILE A 261 10.15 3.82 -11.96
N LEU A 262 11.30 3.61 -12.59
CA LEU A 262 11.44 3.65 -14.04
C LEU A 262 10.89 2.40 -14.72
N MET A 263 10.99 1.26 -14.04
CA MET A 263 10.53 -0.04 -14.52
C MET A 263 10.31 -0.98 -13.33
N ASP A 264 9.21 -1.71 -13.36
CA ASP A 264 8.97 -2.90 -12.55
C ASP A 264 8.72 -4.12 -13.46
N ALA A 265 8.30 -5.27 -12.90
CA ALA A 265 8.01 -6.47 -13.70
C ALA A 265 6.80 -6.31 -14.61
N THR A 266 5.94 -5.33 -14.38
CA THR A 266 4.63 -5.17 -15.02
C THR A 266 4.50 -3.89 -15.83
N SER A 267 5.34 -2.88 -15.58
CA SER A 267 5.25 -1.56 -16.21
C SER A 267 6.61 -0.92 -16.52
N ILE A 268 6.60 -0.03 -17.50
CA ILE A 268 7.72 0.88 -17.81
C ILE A 268 7.14 2.30 -17.77
N ALA A 269 7.81 3.18 -17.03
CA ALA A 269 7.39 4.57 -16.88
C ALA A 269 7.34 5.29 -18.22
N HIS A 270 6.28 6.06 -18.45
CA HIS A 270 6.16 6.89 -19.66
C HIS A 270 7.23 7.99 -19.68
N ASP A 271 8.01 8.06 -20.76
CA ASP A 271 9.20 8.90 -20.83
C ASP A 271 8.92 10.41 -20.68
N GLY A 272 7.86 10.91 -21.32
CA GLY A 272 7.45 12.30 -21.17
C GLY A 272 7.06 12.64 -19.74
N LEU A 273 6.27 11.76 -19.08
CA LEU A 273 5.87 11.95 -17.68
C LEU A 273 7.09 11.89 -16.74
N ARG A 274 8.02 10.96 -16.99
CA ARG A 274 9.29 10.87 -16.26
C ARG A 274 10.11 12.16 -16.35
N LYS A 275 10.25 12.72 -17.56
CA LYS A 275 10.97 13.99 -17.79
C LYS A 275 10.31 15.13 -17.04
N HIS A 276 8.99 15.26 -17.15
CA HIS A 276 8.22 16.29 -16.45
C HIS A 276 8.41 16.22 -14.93
N ILE A 277 8.30 15.03 -14.35
CA ILE A 277 8.53 14.82 -12.90
C ILE A 277 9.95 15.24 -12.50
N LYS A 278 10.95 14.92 -13.34
CA LYS A 278 12.32 15.35 -13.09
C LYS A 278 12.44 16.87 -13.07
N ASP A 279 11.87 17.56 -14.05
CA ASP A 279 11.91 19.02 -14.15
C ASP A 279 11.21 19.68 -12.95
N VAL A 280 10.04 19.15 -12.53
CA VAL A 280 9.31 19.60 -11.35
C VAL A 280 10.16 19.41 -10.09
N ALA A 281 10.75 18.23 -9.90
CA ALA A 281 11.59 17.94 -8.74
C ALA A 281 12.80 18.86 -8.65
N GLU A 282 13.50 19.10 -9.77
CA GLU A 282 14.64 20.01 -9.85
C GLU A 282 14.22 21.46 -9.57
N HIS A 283 13.13 21.93 -10.19
CA HIS A 283 12.62 23.29 -10.00
C HIS A 283 12.26 23.60 -8.54
N HIS A 284 11.65 22.65 -7.87
CA HIS A 284 11.19 22.80 -6.48
C HIS A 284 12.20 22.29 -5.43
N ASN A 285 13.39 21.86 -5.84
CA ASN A 285 14.43 21.28 -4.97
C ASN A 285 13.87 20.15 -4.09
N ILE A 286 13.15 19.21 -4.71
CA ILE A 286 12.63 18.01 -4.05
C ILE A 286 13.59 16.85 -4.36
N PRO A 287 14.15 16.18 -3.34
CA PRO A 287 14.98 15.00 -3.59
C PRO A 287 14.13 13.88 -4.20
N VAL A 288 14.65 13.20 -5.23
CA VAL A 288 14.00 12.05 -5.87
C VAL A 288 15.06 11.00 -6.17
N GLN A 289 14.79 9.76 -5.80
CA GLN A 289 15.60 8.60 -6.11
C GLN A 289 14.99 7.89 -7.33
N TRP A 290 15.79 7.67 -8.36
CA TRP A 290 15.36 6.97 -9.58
C TRP A 290 15.73 5.50 -9.48
N ALA A 291 14.73 4.63 -9.48
CA ALA A 291 14.90 3.20 -9.21
C ALA A 291 14.35 2.31 -10.33
N THR A 292 14.86 1.08 -10.38
CA THR A 292 14.28 -0.01 -11.17
C THR A 292 14.01 -1.19 -10.24
N THR A 293 12.83 -1.79 -10.34
CA THR A 293 12.42 -2.90 -9.48
C THR A 293 12.01 -4.09 -10.37
N PRO A 294 12.97 -4.87 -10.90
CA PRO A 294 12.67 -5.92 -11.89
C PRO A 294 11.84 -7.09 -11.35
N GLY A 295 11.69 -7.21 -10.03
CA GLY A 295 10.81 -8.17 -9.36
C GLY A 295 9.61 -7.46 -8.72
N GLY A 296 8.43 -8.07 -8.77
CA GLY A 296 7.20 -7.43 -8.28
C GLY A 296 6.55 -6.52 -9.34
N GLY A 297 5.38 -6.01 -9.03
CA GLY A 297 4.62 -5.08 -9.86
C GLY A 297 3.86 -4.12 -8.97
N THR A 298 3.28 -3.09 -9.57
CA THR A 298 2.43 -2.11 -8.91
C THR A 298 1.16 -1.90 -9.74
N ASP A 299 0.19 -1.19 -9.22
CA ASP A 299 -1.03 -0.82 -9.93
C ASP A 299 -0.78 -0.18 -11.30
N ALA A 300 0.41 0.43 -11.51
CA ALA A 300 0.84 0.93 -12.82
C ALA A 300 0.76 -0.13 -13.92
N GLY A 301 1.05 -1.39 -13.59
CA GLY A 301 0.98 -2.52 -14.51
C GLY A 301 -0.40 -2.75 -15.12
N SER A 302 -1.45 -2.56 -14.34
CA SER A 302 -2.84 -2.67 -14.83
C SER A 302 -3.38 -1.36 -15.41
N ILE A 303 -2.93 -0.22 -14.90
CA ILE A 303 -3.40 1.09 -15.35
C ILE A 303 -2.89 1.41 -16.76
N HIS A 304 -1.57 1.26 -17.01
CA HIS A 304 -0.97 1.73 -18.26
C HIS A 304 -1.49 1.02 -19.51
N VAL A 305 -2.02 -0.19 -19.39
CA VAL A 305 -2.62 -0.99 -20.47
C VAL A 305 -4.15 -0.91 -20.50
N ALA A 306 -4.77 -0.09 -19.65
CA ALA A 306 -6.22 0.08 -19.65
C ALA A 306 -6.67 1.04 -20.75
N ASN A 307 -7.93 0.89 -21.18
CA ASN A 307 -8.56 1.70 -22.24
C ASN A 307 -7.72 1.74 -23.55
N GLU A 308 -7.31 2.94 -23.95
CA GLU A 308 -6.47 3.18 -25.13
C GLU A 308 -4.96 3.25 -24.80
N GLY A 309 -4.60 2.91 -23.57
CA GLY A 309 -3.28 3.12 -22.98
C GLY A 309 -3.22 4.43 -22.21
N ILE A 310 -2.68 4.39 -20.97
CA ILE A 310 -2.59 5.55 -20.07
C ILE A 310 -1.12 5.78 -19.73
N PRO A 311 -0.53 6.94 -20.09
CA PRO A 311 0.81 7.31 -19.63
C PRO A 311 0.89 7.25 -18.12
N THR A 312 1.75 6.37 -17.58
CA THR A 312 1.78 6.05 -16.16
C THR A 312 3.23 5.99 -15.66
N ILE A 313 3.41 6.30 -14.40
CA ILE A 313 4.64 6.10 -13.64
C ILE A 313 4.27 5.71 -12.21
N THR A 314 5.13 4.97 -11.53
CA THR A 314 5.02 4.72 -10.09
C THR A 314 5.91 5.69 -9.31
N ILE A 315 5.33 6.38 -8.32
CA ILE A 315 6.04 7.18 -7.32
C ILE A 315 5.82 6.53 -5.97
N GLY A 316 6.91 6.24 -5.27
CA GLY A 316 6.85 5.53 -4.00
C GLY A 316 7.78 6.09 -2.94
N VAL A 317 7.86 5.37 -1.83
CA VAL A 317 8.87 5.59 -0.79
C VAL A 317 9.66 4.31 -0.56
N PRO A 318 10.95 4.41 -0.21
CA PRO A 318 11.68 3.23 0.23
C PRO A 318 11.12 2.74 1.57
N LEU A 319 10.93 1.42 1.69
CA LEU A 319 10.40 0.77 2.88
C LEU A 319 11.32 -0.38 3.28
N ARG A 320 11.77 -0.42 4.55
CA ARG A 320 12.47 -1.58 5.09
C ARG A 320 11.46 -2.60 5.59
N TYR A 321 11.79 -3.89 5.40
CA TYR A 321 10.99 -5.03 5.91
C TYR A 321 9.58 -5.11 5.31
N MET A 322 9.42 -4.67 4.07
CA MET A 322 8.19 -4.82 3.30
C MET A 322 7.75 -6.29 3.27
N HIS A 323 6.43 -6.57 3.20
CA HIS A 323 5.84 -7.91 3.22
C HIS A 323 6.23 -8.73 4.46
N SER A 324 6.18 -8.07 5.62
CA SER A 324 6.32 -8.71 6.95
C SER A 324 5.31 -8.12 7.95
N ASN A 325 5.37 -8.55 9.20
CA ASN A 325 4.49 -8.04 10.27
C ASN A 325 4.65 -6.55 10.54
N VAL A 326 5.83 -6.00 10.24
CA VAL A 326 6.20 -4.63 10.56
C VAL A 326 7.17 -4.11 9.52
N SER A 327 7.00 -2.88 9.10
CA SER A 327 7.92 -2.18 8.20
C SER A 327 8.35 -0.85 8.77
N VAL A 328 9.40 -0.25 8.20
CA VAL A 328 9.96 1.03 8.63
C VAL A 328 9.93 2.02 7.48
N LEU A 329 9.31 3.18 7.74
CA LEU A 329 9.18 4.31 6.82
C LEU A 329 9.89 5.53 7.39
N ASN A 330 10.45 6.39 6.54
CA ASN A 330 10.92 7.71 6.95
C ASN A 330 9.88 8.79 6.62
N ILE A 331 9.49 9.58 7.61
CA ILE A 331 8.44 10.61 7.45
C ILE A 331 8.86 11.75 6.50
N ASP A 332 10.16 12.01 6.33
CA ASP A 332 10.63 13.01 5.39
C ASP A 332 10.42 12.54 3.94
N ASP A 333 10.57 11.23 3.67
CA ASP A 333 10.28 10.65 2.35
C ASP A 333 8.80 10.76 2.03
N TYR A 334 7.93 10.46 3.00
CA TYR A 334 6.50 10.69 2.89
C TYR A 334 6.17 12.15 2.56
N THR A 335 6.72 13.09 3.34
CA THR A 335 6.45 14.52 3.16
C THR A 335 6.93 15.01 1.80
N ASN A 336 8.10 14.55 1.33
CA ASN A 336 8.62 14.88 0.02
C ASN A 336 7.79 14.25 -1.11
N SER A 337 7.20 13.05 -0.91
CA SER A 337 6.29 12.44 -1.87
C SER A 337 5.01 13.26 -2.04
N VAL A 338 4.38 13.66 -0.93
CA VAL A 338 3.20 14.53 -0.95
C VAL A 338 3.52 15.83 -1.67
N ARG A 339 4.65 16.47 -1.33
CA ARG A 339 5.10 17.69 -1.96
C ARG A 339 5.35 17.52 -3.46
N LEU A 340 6.06 16.48 -3.86
CA LEU A 340 6.35 16.17 -5.26
C LEU A 340 5.07 16.05 -6.09
N ILE A 341 4.15 15.21 -5.63
CA ILE A 341 2.91 14.95 -6.36
C ILE A 341 2.02 16.20 -6.39
N THR A 342 1.97 16.98 -5.31
CA THR A 342 1.23 18.24 -5.29
C THR A 342 1.79 19.23 -6.33
N GLU A 343 3.11 19.37 -6.44
CA GLU A 343 3.73 20.26 -7.44
C GLU A 343 3.56 19.73 -8.87
N ILE A 344 3.54 18.42 -9.07
CA ILE A 344 3.18 17.83 -10.37
C ILE A 344 1.76 18.23 -10.75
N VAL A 345 0.78 18.11 -9.85
CA VAL A 345 -0.62 18.51 -10.12
C VAL A 345 -0.70 20.00 -10.49
N ARG A 346 -0.01 20.87 -9.73
CA ARG A 346 0.01 22.33 -10.01
C ARG A 346 0.60 22.69 -11.38
N SER A 347 1.54 21.90 -11.87
CA SER A 347 2.23 22.14 -13.14
C SER A 347 1.49 21.57 -14.36
N LEU A 348 0.46 20.72 -14.15
CA LEU A 348 -0.27 20.07 -15.23
C LEU A 348 -1.46 20.92 -15.70
N ASN A 349 -1.57 21.04 -17.02
CA ASN A 349 -2.70 21.61 -17.75
C ASN A 349 -2.77 20.95 -19.14
N ASP A 350 -3.72 21.35 -19.97
CA ASP A 350 -3.92 20.78 -21.32
C ASP A 350 -2.69 20.96 -22.23
N ASP A 351 -1.96 22.10 -22.12
CA ASP A 351 -0.74 22.35 -22.91
C ASP A 351 0.43 21.47 -22.45
N SER A 352 0.67 21.40 -21.13
CA SER A 352 1.71 20.52 -20.59
C SER A 352 1.42 19.06 -20.90
N TYR A 353 0.16 18.63 -20.86
CA TYR A 353 -0.23 17.29 -21.29
C TYR A 353 0.18 17.01 -22.73
N GLN A 354 -0.10 17.94 -23.68
CA GLN A 354 0.31 17.77 -25.07
C GLN A 354 1.84 17.65 -25.20
N ALA A 355 2.58 18.44 -24.43
CA ALA A 355 4.05 18.39 -24.44
C ALA A 355 4.62 17.07 -23.87
N LEU A 356 3.87 16.37 -23.00
CA LEU A 356 4.26 15.06 -22.46
C LEU A 356 4.12 13.94 -23.50
N MET A 357 3.23 14.09 -24.46
CA MET A 357 2.77 12.97 -25.28
C MET A 357 3.72 12.62 -26.44
N TRP A 358 4.79 13.37 -26.75
CA TRP A 358 5.83 12.99 -27.77
C TRP A 358 6.96 14.04 -27.89
#